data_bdc6726c422552ffed7264b2b95e4dcc
#
_entry.id   bdc6726c422552ffed7264b2b95e4dcc
#
_cell.length_a   1.000
_cell.length_b   1.000
_cell.length_c   1.000
_cell.angle_alpha   90.00
_cell.angle_beta   90.00
_cell.angle_gamma   90.00
#
_symmetry.space_group_name_H-M   'P 1'
#
loop_
_entity.id
_entity.type
_entity.pdbx_description
1 polymer ?
#
loop_
_entity_poly.entity_id
_entity_poly.type
_entity_poly.pdbx_seq_one_letter_code
_entity_poly.pdbx_strand_id
1 'polypeptide(L)'
;MTDKTHTISDTILKNVLTEITLPELPNHTSGKVRESYDLPDGRRVMIASDRQSAFDVILTAVPYKGQVLTQTANFWFDTTAGLCENHIISTPDPNVVIGKRLNMLPVEMVVRDYMTGSTETSIWPMYNRGARKMY
;
A
#
# COMPACT_ATOMS: atom_id res chain seq x y z
N MET A 1 21.44 7.99 34.77
CA MET A 1 20.46 7.97 33.67
C MET A 1 21.06 7.10 32.57
N THR A 2 20.72 5.83 32.49
CA THR A 2 21.19 4.93 31.46
C THR A 2 20.34 5.14 30.21
N ASP A 3 20.95 5.69 29.20
CA ASP A 3 20.39 5.83 27.86
C ASP A 3 20.04 4.41 27.31
N LYS A 4 18.76 4.08 27.32
CA LYS A 4 18.24 2.91 26.63
C LYS A 4 18.05 3.28 25.15
N THR A 5 19.15 3.43 24.43
CA THR A 5 19.09 3.35 22.98
C THR A 5 18.56 1.97 22.63
N HIS A 6 17.32 1.89 22.14
CA HIS A 6 16.76 0.69 21.55
C HIS A 6 17.57 0.38 20.30
N THR A 7 18.63 -0.40 20.48
CA THR A 7 19.38 -0.92 19.35
C THR A 7 18.46 -1.86 18.59
N ILE A 8 18.00 -1.45 17.42
CA ILE A 8 17.30 -2.33 16.50
C ILE A 8 18.25 -3.47 16.21
N SER A 9 17.85 -4.70 16.53
CA SER A 9 18.68 -5.88 16.31
C SER A 9 19.08 -5.96 14.83
N ASP A 10 20.34 -6.22 14.54
CA ASP A 10 20.84 -6.46 13.17
C ASP A 10 20.04 -7.54 12.43
N THR A 11 19.44 -8.45 13.17
CA THR A 11 18.55 -9.48 12.63
C THR A 11 17.26 -8.86 12.02
N ILE A 12 16.71 -7.82 12.63
CA ILE A 12 15.52 -7.13 12.10
C ILE A 12 15.87 -6.42 10.79
N LEU A 13 17.02 -5.76 10.73
CA LEU A 13 17.49 -5.07 9.54
C LEU A 13 17.78 -6.00 8.36
N LYS A 14 18.18 -7.25 8.65
CA LYS A 14 18.44 -8.29 7.62
C LYS A 14 17.14 -8.87 7.03
N ASN A 15 16.00 -8.72 7.68
CA ASN A 15 14.71 -9.24 7.25
C ASN A 15 13.84 -8.22 6.52
N VAL A 16 14.45 -7.30 5.80
CA VAL A 16 13.74 -6.29 4.99
C VAL A 16 13.44 -6.84 3.61
N LEU A 17 12.18 -6.89 3.24
CA LEU A 17 11.71 -7.36 1.94
C LEU A 17 11.72 -6.20 0.92
N THR A 18 12.80 -6.07 0.15
CA THR A 18 12.95 -5.02 -0.86
C THR A 18 12.74 -5.52 -2.28
N GLU A 19 13.12 -6.78 -2.55
CA GLU A 19 13.03 -7.40 -3.85
C GLU A 19 12.14 -8.63 -3.80
N ILE A 20 11.24 -8.74 -4.75
CA ILE A 20 10.29 -9.83 -4.85
C ILE A 20 10.25 -10.27 -6.30
N THR A 21 10.72 -11.48 -6.57
CA THR A 21 10.69 -12.07 -7.90
C THR A 21 10.16 -13.48 -7.78
N LEU A 22 9.05 -13.76 -8.45
CA LEU A 22 8.42 -15.07 -8.53
C LEU A 22 8.30 -15.44 -10.01
N PRO A 23 9.35 -16.04 -10.62
CA PRO A 23 9.38 -16.31 -12.06
C PRO A 23 8.35 -17.34 -12.49
N GLU A 24 7.81 -18.12 -11.56
CA GLU A 24 6.75 -19.11 -11.81
C GLU A 24 5.38 -18.46 -12.03
N LEU A 25 5.20 -17.20 -11.60
CA LEU A 25 3.93 -16.49 -11.76
C LEU A 25 3.95 -15.60 -13.01
N PRO A 26 2.89 -15.62 -13.83
CA PRO A 26 2.81 -14.86 -15.06
C PRO A 26 2.43 -13.39 -14.83
N ASN A 27 2.59 -12.57 -15.89
CA ASN A 27 2.07 -11.21 -15.98
C ASN A 27 2.47 -10.32 -14.79
N HIS A 28 3.76 -10.27 -14.49
CA HIS A 28 4.34 -9.43 -13.44
C HIS A 28 4.15 -7.93 -13.72
N THR A 29 3.78 -7.20 -12.69
CA THR A 29 3.74 -5.73 -12.67
C THR A 29 4.40 -5.23 -11.40
N SER A 30 5.48 -4.45 -11.56
CA SER A 30 6.20 -3.84 -10.45
C SER A 30 5.66 -2.44 -10.15
N GLY A 31 5.29 -2.20 -8.89
CA GLY A 31 4.98 -0.89 -8.35
C GLY A 31 6.08 -0.38 -7.41
N LYS A 32 5.99 0.86 -6.95
CA LYS A 32 6.98 1.45 -6.04
C LYS A 32 7.18 0.67 -4.74
N VAL A 33 6.10 0.10 -4.21
CA VAL A 33 6.09 -0.58 -2.90
C VAL A 33 5.37 -1.93 -2.93
N ARG A 34 5.02 -2.43 -4.11
CA ARG A 34 4.25 -3.67 -4.28
C ARG A 34 4.61 -4.34 -5.59
N GLU A 35 4.64 -5.67 -5.59
CA GLU A 35 4.66 -6.48 -6.79
C GLU A 35 3.30 -7.14 -7.00
N SER A 36 2.87 -7.29 -8.25
CA SER A 36 1.60 -7.91 -8.60
C SER A 36 1.78 -8.89 -9.75
N TYR A 37 1.01 -9.97 -9.71
CA TYR A 37 1.01 -11.02 -10.73
C TYR A 37 -0.43 -11.35 -11.09
N ASP A 38 -0.80 -11.21 -12.37
CA ASP A 38 -2.13 -11.57 -12.86
C ASP A 38 -2.17 -13.03 -13.28
N LEU A 39 -3.00 -13.82 -12.63
CA LEU A 39 -3.17 -15.24 -12.93
C LEU A 39 -4.18 -15.45 -14.08
N PRO A 40 -4.04 -16.52 -14.88
CA PRO A 40 -4.95 -16.80 -15.99
C PRO A 40 -6.42 -17.02 -15.61
N ASP A 41 -6.66 -17.38 -14.36
CA ASP A 41 -8.00 -17.65 -13.81
C ASP A 41 -8.73 -16.40 -13.28
N GLY A 42 -8.20 -15.21 -13.56
CA GLY A 42 -8.80 -13.94 -13.14
C GLY A 42 -8.46 -13.52 -11.70
N ARG A 43 -7.54 -14.20 -11.05
CA ARG A 43 -6.99 -13.77 -9.75
C ARG A 43 -5.76 -12.89 -9.95
N ARG A 44 -5.45 -12.10 -8.92
CA ARG A 44 -4.23 -11.29 -8.81
C ARG A 44 -3.56 -11.59 -7.49
N VAL A 45 -2.28 -11.93 -7.54
CA VAL A 45 -1.40 -11.98 -6.36
C VAL A 45 -0.79 -10.61 -6.17
N MET A 46 -0.88 -10.07 -4.98
CA MET A 46 -0.32 -8.76 -4.59
C MET A 46 0.59 -8.96 -3.38
N ILE A 47 1.83 -8.51 -3.50
CA ILE A 47 2.86 -8.69 -2.47
C ILE A 47 3.38 -7.32 -2.06
N ALA A 48 3.09 -6.90 -0.83
CA ALA A 48 3.59 -5.66 -0.29
C ALA A 48 5.05 -5.80 0.14
N SER A 49 5.90 -4.93 -0.37
CA SER A 49 7.31 -4.85 0.05
C SER A 49 7.48 -3.88 1.21
N ASP A 50 8.66 -3.91 1.82
CA ASP A 50 9.05 -3.00 2.89
C ASP A 50 9.59 -1.66 2.37
N ARG A 51 9.64 -1.48 1.05
CA ARG A 51 10.06 -0.23 0.41
C ARG A 51 9.20 0.94 0.87
N GLN A 52 9.84 2.06 1.18
CA GLN A 52 9.19 3.33 1.51
C GLN A 52 9.42 4.31 0.37
N SER A 53 8.33 4.80 -0.23
CA SER A 53 8.38 5.80 -1.29
C SER A 53 7.76 7.12 -0.85
N ALA A 54 8.32 8.22 -1.34
CA ALA A 54 7.73 9.54 -1.28
C ALA A 54 8.15 10.34 -2.52
N PHE A 55 7.29 11.23 -3.00
CA PHE A 55 7.52 12.06 -4.20
C PHE A 55 7.97 11.25 -5.42
N ASP A 56 7.36 10.08 -5.60
CA ASP A 56 7.65 9.12 -6.68
C ASP A 56 9.04 8.45 -6.63
N VAL A 57 9.79 8.63 -5.57
CA VAL A 57 11.11 8.04 -5.34
C VAL A 57 11.05 7.01 -4.21
N ILE A 58 11.72 5.88 -4.38
CA ILE A 58 11.95 4.92 -3.28
C ILE A 58 13.10 5.48 -2.44
N LEU A 59 12.80 5.86 -1.20
CA LEU A 59 13.75 6.51 -0.30
C LEU A 59 14.56 5.51 0.52
N THR A 60 13.89 4.47 1.00
CA THR A 60 14.46 3.48 1.92
C THR A 60 13.54 2.26 2.00
N ALA A 61 13.84 1.37 2.94
CA ALA A 61 12.93 0.29 3.33
C ALA A 61 12.81 0.24 4.86
N VAL A 62 11.61 -0.08 5.34
CA VAL A 62 11.28 -0.17 6.76
C VAL A 62 10.89 -1.61 7.07
N PRO A 63 11.62 -2.32 7.94
CA PRO A 63 11.34 -3.71 8.27
C PRO A 63 9.87 -3.94 8.64
N TYR A 64 9.28 -5.00 8.09
CA TYR A 64 7.88 -5.40 8.32
C TYR A 64 6.80 -4.41 7.87
N LYS A 65 7.15 -3.31 7.20
CA LYS A 65 6.17 -2.33 6.72
C LYS A 65 5.11 -2.98 5.82
N GLY A 66 5.53 -3.83 4.89
CA GLY A 66 4.62 -4.55 4.00
C GLY A 66 3.61 -5.39 4.76
N GLN A 67 4.05 -6.11 5.78
CA GLN A 67 3.19 -6.93 6.63
C GLN A 67 2.19 -6.08 7.43
N VAL A 68 2.67 -5.02 8.08
CA VAL A 68 1.81 -4.13 8.88
C VAL A 68 0.72 -3.52 8.01
N LEU A 69 1.06 -3.00 6.83
CA LEU A 69 0.09 -2.37 5.94
C LEU A 69 -0.94 -3.38 5.40
N THR A 70 -0.48 -4.57 5.01
CA THR A 70 -1.37 -5.62 4.49
C THR A 70 -2.32 -6.12 5.57
N GLN A 71 -1.83 -6.42 6.77
CA GLN A 71 -2.67 -6.91 7.85
C GLN A 71 -3.65 -5.84 8.34
N THR A 72 -3.24 -4.57 8.39
CA THR A 72 -4.16 -3.46 8.70
C THR A 72 -5.27 -3.34 7.66
N ALA A 73 -4.93 -3.47 6.38
CA ALA A 73 -5.93 -3.45 5.31
C ALA A 73 -6.90 -4.64 5.42
N ASN A 74 -6.39 -5.85 5.65
CA ASN A 74 -7.20 -7.05 5.83
C ASN A 74 -8.17 -6.92 7.00
N PHE A 75 -7.70 -6.40 8.14
CA PHE A 75 -8.57 -6.12 9.30
C PHE A 75 -9.76 -5.23 8.91
N TRP A 76 -9.50 -4.16 8.15
CA TRP A 76 -10.58 -3.27 7.71
C TRP A 76 -11.50 -3.91 6.68
N PHE A 77 -10.98 -4.70 5.73
CA PHE A 77 -11.81 -5.44 4.78
C PHE A 77 -12.74 -6.44 5.49
N ASP A 78 -12.24 -7.14 6.50
CA ASP A 78 -13.05 -8.05 7.31
C ASP A 78 -14.10 -7.29 8.12
N THR A 79 -13.73 -6.19 8.76
CA THR A 79 -14.62 -5.35 9.58
C THR A 79 -15.75 -4.74 8.73
N THR A 80 -15.47 -4.39 7.48
CA THR A 80 -16.44 -3.73 6.59
C THR A 80 -17.13 -4.70 5.61
N ALA A 81 -16.89 -5.99 5.71
CA ALA A 81 -17.42 -7.00 4.79
C ALA A 81 -18.97 -7.00 4.68
N GLY A 82 -19.67 -6.60 5.75
CA GLY A 82 -21.12 -6.43 5.76
C GLY A 82 -21.63 -5.12 5.12
N LEU A 83 -20.74 -4.18 4.80
CA LEU A 83 -21.10 -2.88 4.23
C LEU A 83 -20.90 -2.83 2.71
N CYS A 84 -19.82 -3.43 2.22
CA CYS A 84 -19.54 -3.50 0.79
C CYS A 84 -18.70 -4.75 0.45
N GLU A 85 -18.85 -5.21 -0.78
CA GLU A 85 -17.99 -6.27 -1.29
C GLU A 85 -16.55 -5.79 -1.44
N ASN A 86 -15.60 -6.70 -1.26
CA ASN A 86 -14.19 -6.43 -1.50
C ASN A 86 -13.59 -7.46 -2.48
N HIS A 87 -12.32 -7.23 -2.83
CA HIS A 87 -11.61 -8.05 -3.81
C HIS A 87 -10.83 -9.22 -3.19
N ILE A 88 -10.73 -9.31 -1.86
CA ILE A 88 -9.90 -10.31 -1.18
C ILE A 88 -10.50 -11.70 -1.35
N ILE A 89 -9.66 -12.66 -1.75
CA ILE A 89 -9.98 -14.09 -1.80
C ILE A 89 -9.28 -14.81 -0.65
N SER A 90 -7.98 -14.54 -0.46
CA SER A 90 -7.20 -15.14 0.62
C SER A 90 -5.94 -14.32 0.93
N THR A 91 -5.39 -14.55 2.12
CA THR A 91 -4.16 -13.90 2.61
C THR A 91 -3.20 -14.99 3.09
N PRO A 92 -2.49 -15.64 2.15
CA PRO A 92 -1.66 -16.80 2.47
C PRO A 92 -0.41 -16.47 3.29
N ASP A 93 -0.03 -15.19 3.34
CA ASP A 93 1.13 -14.70 4.08
C ASP A 93 0.85 -13.27 4.59
N PRO A 94 1.47 -12.81 5.68
CA PRO A 94 1.24 -11.48 6.26
C PRO A 94 1.39 -10.31 5.31
N ASN A 95 2.15 -10.41 4.24
CA ASN A 95 2.32 -9.37 3.23
C ASN A 95 1.79 -9.75 1.84
N VAL A 96 1.07 -10.88 1.73
CA VAL A 96 0.52 -11.39 0.48
C VAL A 96 -0.99 -11.41 0.49
N VAL A 97 -1.59 -10.86 -0.54
CA VAL A 97 -3.03 -10.93 -0.79
C VAL A 97 -3.28 -11.57 -2.16
N ILE A 98 -4.17 -12.55 -2.19
CA ILE A 98 -4.74 -13.06 -3.43
C ILE A 98 -6.15 -12.49 -3.54
N GLY A 99 -6.41 -11.74 -4.61
CA GLY A 99 -7.68 -11.08 -4.84
C GLY A 99 -8.23 -11.32 -6.23
N LYS A 100 -9.46 -10.89 -6.46
CA LYS A 100 -10.06 -10.79 -7.79
C LYS A 100 -9.32 -9.72 -8.59
N ARG A 101 -8.99 -10.01 -9.85
CA ARG A 101 -8.51 -8.98 -10.76
C ARG A 101 -9.68 -8.07 -11.14
N LEU A 102 -9.63 -6.81 -10.75
CA LEU A 102 -10.66 -5.82 -11.01
C LEU A 102 -10.19 -4.81 -12.06
N ASN A 103 -11.14 -4.21 -12.77
CA ASN A 103 -10.90 -3.05 -13.59
C ASN A 103 -10.87 -1.81 -12.71
N MET A 104 -9.71 -1.20 -12.59
CA MET A 104 -9.52 0.01 -11.78
C MET A 104 -10.16 1.21 -12.45
N LEU A 105 -10.94 1.98 -11.69
CA LEU A 105 -11.34 3.31 -12.11
C LEU A 105 -10.10 4.24 -12.09
N PRO A 106 -9.91 5.13 -13.08
CA PRO A 106 -8.75 6.01 -13.14
C PRO A 106 -8.91 7.22 -12.21
N VAL A 107 -9.33 6.98 -10.98
CA VAL A 107 -9.59 7.99 -9.96
C VAL A 107 -9.06 7.50 -8.61
N GLU A 108 -8.25 8.31 -7.95
CA GLU A 108 -7.85 8.09 -6.57
C GLU A 108 -8.81 8.85 -5.64
N MET A 109 -9.43 8.14 -4.70
CA MET A 109 -10.31 8.71 -3.69
C MET A 109 -9.56 8.89 -2.38
N VAL A 110 -9.34 10.14 -1.97
CA VAL A 110 -8.65 10.47 -0.72
C VAL A 110 -9.62 11.17 0.23
N VAL A 111 -9.92 10.51 1.35
CA VAL A 111 -10.74 11.08 2.42
C VAL A 111 -9.82 11.69 3.48
N ARG A 112 -10.13 12.91 3.92
CA ARG A 112 -9.35 13.64 4.93
C ARG A 112 -10.30 14.36 5.89
N ASP A 113 -9.92 14.43 7.17
CA ASP A 113 -10.68 15.16 8.19
C ASP A 113 -10.54 16.67 8.00
N TYR A 114 -9.44 17.14 7.43
CA TYR A 114 -9.14 18.55 7.25
C TYR A 114 -8.85 18.87 5.78
N MET A 115 -9.12 20.12 5.41
CA MET A 115 -8.77 20.68 4.10
C MET A 115 -7.24 20.78 4.00
N THR A 116 -6.62 19.84 3.30
CA THR A 116 -5.16 19.71 3.16
C THR A 116 -4.77 19.43 1.71
N GLY A 117 -3.50 19.24 1.48
CA GLY A 117 -2.89 18.89 0.21
C GLY A 117 -1.82 19.89 -0.21
N SER A 118 -0.79 19.41 -0.89
CA SER A 118 0.36 20.20 -1.34
C SER A 118 0.44 20.35 -2.85
N THR A 119 -0.30 19.55 -3.63
CA THR A 119 -0.33 19.67 -5.10
C THR A 119 -1.28 20.78 -5.53
N GLU A 120 -1.03 21.39 -6.68
CA GLU A 120 -1.83 22.52 -7.19
C GLU A 120 -3.32 22.21 -7.35
N THR A 121 -3.66 20.95 -7.62
CA THR A 121 -5.02 20.44 -7.76
C THR A 121 -5.67 20.04 -6.44
N SER A 122 -4.92 20.07 -5.32
CA SER A 122 -5.49 19.78 -4.01
C SER A 122 -6.41 20.88 -3.52
N ILE A 123 -7.35 20.51 -2.65
CA ILE A 123 -8.40 21.43 -2.14
C ILE A 123 -7.77 22.65 -1.45
N TRP A 124 -6.76 22.48 -0.60
CA TRP A 124 -6.14 23.57 0.14
C TRP A 124 -5.50 24.65 -0.75
N PRO A 125 -4.61 24.32 -1.71
CA PRO A 125 -4.08 25.32 -2.64
C PRO A 125 -5.16 26.01 -3.49
N MET A 126 -6.20 25.28 -3.92
CA MET A 126 -7.31 25.87 -4.66
C MET A 126 -8.10 26.89 -3.80
N TYR A 127 -8.41 26.52 -2.56
CA TYR A 127 -9.08 27.42 -1.60
C TYR A 127 -8.27 28.67 -1.33
N ASN A 128 -6.95 28.55 -1.13
CA ASN A 128 -6.06 29.69 -0.91
C ASN A 128 -5.98 30.63 -2.12
N ARG A 129 -6.19 30.13 -3.33
CA ARG A 129 -6.27 30.93 -4.57
C ARG A 129 -7.65 31.54 -4.81
N GLY A 130 -8.59 31.37 -3.88
CA GLY A 130 -9.91 31.98 -3.92
C GLY A 130 -11.02 31.08 -4.45
N ALA A 131 -10.77 29.81 -4.77
CA ALA A 131 -11.84 28.89 -5.16
C ALA A 131 -12.78 28.65 -3.98
N ARG A 132 -14.10 28.73 -4.23
CA ARG A 132 -15.16 28.50 -3.24
C ARG A 132 -16.15 27.41 -3.67
N LYS A 133 -16.03 26.96 -4.92
CA LYS A 133 -16.72 25.79 -5.44
C LYS A 133 -15.65 24.84 -5.97
N MET A 134 -15.74 23.60 -5.55
CA MET A 134 -14.76 22.56 -5.90
C MET A 134 -15.35 21.55 -6.92
N TYR A 135 -16.40 21.93 -7.60
CA TYR A 135 -17.18 21.22 -8.66
C TYR A 135 -18.70 21.36 -8.44
#